data_1a4736398a00529a982754a2164ebe72
#
_entry.id   1a4736398a00529a982754a2164ebe72
#
_cell.length_a   1.000
_cell.length_b   1.000
_cell.length_c   1.000
_cell.angle_alpha   90.00
_cell.angle_beta   90.00
_cell.angle_gamma   90.00
#
_symmetry.space_group_name_H-M   'P 1'
#
loop_
_entity.id
_entity.type
_entity.pdbx_description
1 polymer ?
#
loop_
_entity_poly.entity_id
_entity_poly.type
_entity_poly.pdbx_seq_one_letter_code
_entity_poly.pdbx_strand_id
1 'polypeptide(L)'
;MENKIIYIDIGPQMNENVNQHAGVMWEHNATALVFNIDEKYVGDYKYYIEYRSLIGSKIRTAYLELNRETNTITYEIPITMSSLRGVECYFNVIKIDEDGQTQLVIKPQKFCLEFDYSPDTDNSITKVNDFSINALLEAIRLGTFKKCID
;
A
#
# COMPACT_ATOMS: atom_id res chain seq x y z
N MET A 1 7.03 -17.29 -11.75
CA MET A 1 7.02 -17.25 -10.28
C MET A 1 5.72 -16.65 -9.80
N GLU A 2 5.03 -17.35 -8.94
CA GLU A 2 3.76 -16.86 -8.43
C GLU A 2 4.00 -15.81 -7.36
N ASN A 3 3.25 -14.74 -7.44
CA ASN A 3 3.29 -13.72 -6.41
C ASN A 3 2.59 -14.22 -5.14
N LYS A 4 3.10 -13.80 -4.00
CA LYS A 4 2.41 -14.00 -2.75
C LYS A 4 1.13 -13.16 -2.75
N ILE A 5 0.04 -13.73 -2.28
CA ILE A 5 -1.24 -13.03 -2.21
C ILE A 5 -1.70 -13.00 -0.75
N ILE A 6 -2.07 -11.82 -0.30
CA ILE A 6 -2.64 -11.60 1.03
C ILE A 6 -4.06 -11.10 0.84
N TYR A 7 -5.03 -11.78 1.46
CA TYR A 7 -6.43 -11.40 1.38
C TYR A 7 -6.83 -10.62 2.62
N ILE A 8 -7.49 -9.49 2.41
CA ILE A 8 -7.98 -8.62 3.48
C ILE A 8 -9.45 -8.32 3.22
N ASP A 9 -10.28 -8.56 4.21
CA ASP A 9 -11.72 -8.28 4.10
C ASP A 9 -11.99 -6.84 4.54
N ILE A 10 -12.69 -6.11 3.70
CA ILE A 10 -13.08 -4.73 3.97
C ILE A 10 -14.59 -4.72 4.21
N GLY A 11 -14.98 -4.48 5.44
CA GLY A 11 -16.36 -4.48 5.84
C GLY A 11 -16.69 -3.38 6.83
N PRO A 12 -17.96 -3.27 7.24
CA PRO A 12 -18.39 -2.23 8.17
C PRO A 12 -17.85 -2.41 9.58
N GLN A 13 -17.42 -3.62 9.91
CA GLN A 13 -16.79 -3.89 11.20
C GLN A 13 -15.29 -3.93 11.01
N MET A 14 -14.59 -3.07 11.71
CA MET A 14 -13.14 -3.06 11.66
C MET A 14 -12.59 -4.26 12.43
N ASN A 15 -11.81 -5.07 11.74
CA ASN A 15 -11.00 -6.07 12.40
C ASN A 15 -9.78 -5.37 13.00
N GLU A 16 -9.59 -5.53 14.29
CA GLU A 16 -8.47 -4.89 14.96
C GLU A 16 -7.16 -5.47 14.45
N ASN A 17 -6.24 -4.56 14.16
CA ASN A 17 -4.81 -4.86 13.98
C ASN A 17 -4.50 -6.11 13.16
N VAL A 18 -4.93 -6.10 11.91
CA VAL A 18 -4.48 -7.13 10.99
C VAL A 18 -3.02 -6.87 10.66
N ASN A 19 -2.14 -7.64 11.26
CA ASN A 19 -0.72 -7.60 10.95
C ASN A 19 -0.44 -8.68 9.91
N GLN A 20 0.15 -8.29 8.81
CA GLN A 20 0.44 -9.21 7.72
C GLN A 20 1.94 -9.18 7.41
N HIS A 21 2.53 -10.35 7.36
CA HIS A 21 3.88 -10.49 6.86
C HIS A 21 3.83 -10.42 5.34
N ALA A 22 4.42 -9.40 4.79
CA ALA A 22 4.22 -9.04 3.39
C ALA A 22 5.44 -9.32 2.50
N GLY A 23 6.44 -9.98 3.03
CA GLY A 23 7.61 -10.33 2.25
C GLY A 23 8.89 -9.74 2.80
N VAL A 24 9.81 -9.44 1.90
CA VAL A 24 11.14 -8.93 2.24
C VAL A 24 11.25 -7.49 1.78
N MET A 25 11.98 -6.68 2.52
CA MET A 25 12.23 -5.29 2.14
C MET A 25 12.79 -5.22 0.73
N TRP A 26 12.39 -4.19 0.03
CA TRP A 26 12.84 -3.83 -1.33
C TRP A 26 12.27 -4.71 -2.44
N GLU A 27 11.40 -5.64 -2.14
CA GLU A 27 10.67 -6.34 -3.19
C GLU A 27 9.72 -5.38 -3.89
N HIS A 28 9.56 -5.55 -5.19
CA HIS A 28 8.67 -4.73 -6.00
C HIS A 28 7.67 -5.63 -6.71
N ASN A 29 6.39 -5.42 -6.42
CA ASN A 29 5.30 -6.20 -7.02
C ASN A 29 5.40 -7.71 -6.81
N ALA A 30 6.13 -8.13 -5.78
CA ALA A 30 6.27 -9.54 -5.44
C ALA A 30 5.10 -10.04 -4.59
N THR A 31 4.41 -9.16 -3.92
CA THR A 31 3.27 -9.47 -3.08
C THR A 31 2.08 -8.61 -3.52
N ALA A 32 0.92 -9.23 -3.63
CA ALA A 32 -0.32 -8.54 -3.95
C ALA A 32 -1.27 -8.60 -2.77
N LEU A 33 -1.91 -7.48 -2.50
CA LEU A 33 -3.02 -7.41 -1.55
C LEU A 33 -4.31 -7.53 -2.33
N VAL A 34 -5.19 -8.43 -1.92
CA VAL A 34 -6.51 -8.57 -2.52
C VAL A 34 -7.52 -8.23 -1.45
N PHE A 35 -8.22 -7.13 -1.66
CA PHE A 35 -9.24 -6.66 -0.73
C PHE A 35 -10.59 -7.17 -1.18
N ASN A 36 -11.25 -7.92 -0.32
CA ASN A 36 -12.62 -8.36 -0.53
C ASN A 36 -13.54 -7.26 -0.01
N ILE A 37 -14.27 -6.62 -0.90
CA ILE A 37 -15.08 -5.46 -0.55
C ILE A 37 -16.50 -5.90 -0.22
N ASP A 38 -16.97 -5.52 0.96
CA ASP A 38 -18.36 -5.78 1.37
C ASP A 38 -19.32 -5.04 0.44
N GLU A 39 -20.47 -5.64 0.17
CA GLU A 39 -21.49 -5.06 -0.70
C GLU A 39 -21.88 -3.64 -0.28
N LYS A 40 -21.84 -3.36 0.99
CA LYS A 40 -22.17 -2.03 1.51
C LYS A 40 -21.29 -0.94 0.91
N TYR A 41 -20.07 -1.28 0.51
CA TYR A 41 -19.11 -0.34 -0.05
C TYR A 41 -18.92 -0.51 -1.55
N VAL A 42 -19.82 -1.23 -2.20
CA VAL A 42 -19.85 -1.35 -3.65
C VAL A 42 -20.87 -0.37 -4.21
N GLY A 43 -20.46 0.42 -5.19
CA GLY A 43 -21.33 1.43 -5.80
C GLY A 43 -20.51 2.60 -6.32
N ASP A 44 -21.01 3.81 -6.11
CA ASP A 44 -20.34 5.02 -6.56
C ASP A 44 -19.31 5.50 -5.56
N TYR A 45 -18.39 4.61 -5.24
CA TYR A 45 -17.32 4.89 -4.30
C TYR A 45 -15.97 4.92 -4.99
N LYS A 46 -15.06 5.65 -4.39
CA LYS A 46 -13.65 5.62 -4.75
C LYS A 46 -12.87 5.01 -3.61
N TYR A 47 -11.81 4.31 -3.92
CA TYR A 47 -11.03 3.55 -2.96
C TYR A 47 -9.57 3.96 -3.07
N TYR A 48 -8.92 4.14 -1.94
CA TYR A 48 -7.48 4.35 -1.92
C TYR A 48 -6.88 3.87 -0.62
N ILE A 49 -5.58 3.64 -0.63
CA ILE A 49 -4.84 3.28 0.57
C ILE A 49 -4.01 4.48 0.99
N GLU A 50 -4.11 4.81 2.26
CA GLU A 50 -3.24 5.79 2.89
C GLU A 50 -2.31 5.03 3.81
N TYR A 51 -1.02 5.25 3.67
CA TYR A 51 -0.08 4.56 4.53
C TYR A 51 0.94 5.51 5.10
N ARG A 52 1.51 5.09 6.22
CA ARG A 52 2.44 5.89 6.99
C ARG A 52 3.68 5.09 7.25
N SER A 53 4.83 5.68 6.96
CA SER A 53 6.11 5.11 7.34
C SER A 53 6.33 5.26 8.85
N LEU A 54 7.29 4.55 9.38
CA LEU A 54 7.67 4.65 10.79
C LEU A 54 8.11 6.06 11.18
N ILE A 55 8.56 6.84 10.23
CA ILE A 55 8.98 8.23 10.47
C ILE A 55 7.86 9.24 10.28
N GLY A 56 6.65 8.76 10.04
CA GLY A 56 5.46 9.59 10.09
C GLY A 56 4.98 10.24 8.80
N SER A 57 5.69 10.09 7.70
CA SER A 57 5.24 10.63 6.43
C SER A 57 4.02 9.88 5.92
N LYS A 58 2.97 10.61 5.58
CA LYS A 58 1.77 10.02 4.99
C LYS A 58 1.90 9.99 3.48
N ILE A 59 1.57 8.85 2.92
CA ILE A 59 1.53 8.65 1.48
C ILE A 59 0.17 8.05 1.15
N ARG A 60 -0.38 8.47 0.03
CA ARG A 60 -1.68 7.99 -0.40
C ARG A 60 -1.55 7.48 -1.84
N THR A 61 -2.20 6.37 -2.12
CA THR A 61 -2.22 5.82 -3.48
C THR A 61 -3.17 6.62 -4.35
N ALA A 62 -3.06 6.42 -5.66
CA ALA A 62 -4.12 6.82 -6.57
C ALA A 62 -5.38 6.00 -6.27
N TYR A 63 -6.50 6.38 -6.86
CA TYR A 63 -7.73 5.59 -6.69
C TYR A 63 -7.55 4.20 -7.29
N LEU A 64 -7.98 3.21 -6.52
CA LEU A 64 -7.89 1.81 -6.90
C LEU A 64 -9.17 1.39 -7.61
N GLU A 65 -9.03 0.48 -8.58
CA GLU A 65 -10.18 0.01 -9.33
C GLU A 65 -10.78 -1.24 -8.72
N LEU A 66 -12.10 -1.21 -8.56
CA LEU A 66 -12.86 -2.35 -8.09
C LEU A 66 -13.18 -3.27 -9.25
N ASN A 67 -12.86 -4.54 -9.10
CA ASN A 67 -13.37 -5.57 -10.00
C ASN A 67 -14.80 -5.88 -9.58
N ARG A 68 -15.77 -5.43 -10.37
CA ARG A 68 -17.18 -5.54 -10.01
C ARG A 68 -17.75 -6.95 -10.17
N GLU A 69 -17.06 -7.81 -10.87
CA GLU A 69 -17.48 -9.21 -10.98
C GLU A 69 -17.20 -9.98 -9.71
N THR A 70 -16.11 -9.67 -9.04
CA THR A 70 -15.68 -10.37 -7.83
C THR A 70 -15.76 -9.53 -6.57
N ASN A 71 -16.06 -8.23 -6.71
CA ASN A 71 -16.04 -7.25 -5.62
C ASN A 71 -14.69 -7.24 -4.90
N THR A 72 -13.62 -7.29 -5.67
CA THR A 72 -12.27 -7.25 -5.12
C THR A 72 -11.45 -6.12 -5.71
N ILE A 73 -10.47 -5.69 -4.93
CA ILE A 73 -9.47 -4.73 -5.38
C ILE A 73 -8.12 -5.39 -5.17
N THR A 74 -7.30 -5.39 -6.22
CA THR A 74 -5.95 -5.94 -6.15
C THR A 74 -4.94 -4.80 -6.16
N TYR A 75 -4.01 -4.83 -5.23
CA TYR A 75 -2.97 -3.84 -5.13
C TYR A 75 -1.63 -4.53 -4.96
N GLU A 76 -0.75 -4.37 -5.94
CA GLU A 76 0.60 -4.90 -5.86
C GLU A 76 1.46 -3.98 -5.01
N ILE A 77 2.16 -4.55 -4.04
CA ILE A 77 2.96 -3.77 -3.10
C ILE A 77 4.20 -3.24 -3.81
N PRO A 78 4.33 -1.91 -3.94
CA PRO A 78 5.47 -1.33 -4.63
C PRO A 78 6.68 -1.24 -3.71
N ILE A 79 7.84 -1.03 -4.32
CA ILE A 79 9.09 -0.87 -3.57
C ILE A 79 9.05 0.31 -2.61
N THR A 80 8.26 1.34 -2.93
CA THR A 80 8.09 2.48 -2.03
C THR A 80 7.49 2.09 -0.69
N MET A 81 6.69 1.02 -0.68
CA MET A 81 6.11 0.51 0.55
C MET A 81 7.00 -0.55 1.18
N SER A 82 7.54 -1.48 0.39
CA SER A 82 8.39 -2.55 0.92
C SER A 82 9.76 -2.05 1.38
N SER A 83 10.17 -0.86 0.99
CA SER A 83 11.38 -0.23 1.50
C SER A 83 11.25 0.16 2.97
N LEU A 84 10.04 0.17 3.48
CA LEU A 84 9.74 0.46 4.87
C LEU A 84 9.57 -0.87 5.60
N ARG A 85 10.26 -1.03 6.73
CA ARG A 85 10.21 -2.31 7.43
C ARG A 85 8.83 -2.61 7.99
N GLY A 86 8.14 -1.58 8.46
CA GLY A 86 6.77 -1.69 8.94
C GLY A 86 5.95 -0.53 8.42
N VAL A 87 4.74 -0.81 7.97
CA VAL A 87 3.86 0.18 7.38
C VAL A 87 2.49 0.06 7.98
N GLU A 88 1.97 1.17 8.47
CA GLU A 88 0.60 1.27 8.96
C GLU A 88 -0.27 1.78 7.82
N CYS A 89 -1.27 1.01 7.45
CA CYS A 89 -2.11 1.29 6.30
C CYS A 89 -3.57 1.47 6.69
N TYR A 90 -4.25 2.33 5.97
CA TYR A 90 -5.68 2.55 6.11
C TYR A 90 -6.33 2.43 4.74
N PHE A 91 -7.31 1.55 4.65
CA PHE A 91 -8.10 1.44 3.44
C PHE A 91 -9.25 2.43 3.52
N ASN A 92 -9.33 3.34 2.58
CA ASN A 92 -10.31 4.41 2.59
C ASN A 92 -11.34 4.21 1.50
N VAL A 93 -12.59 4.42 1.87
CA VAL A 93 -13.71 4.45 0.94
C VAL A 93 -14.29 5.87 1.00
N ILE A 94 -14.37 6.51 -0.15
CA ILE A 94 -14.93 7.85 -0.21
C ILE A 94 -16.03 7.92 -1.26
N LYS A 95 -16.93 8.85 -1.04
CA LYS A 95 -17.97 9.18 -2.00
C LYS A 95 -17.79 10.64 -2.40
N ILE A 96 -17.73 10.87 -3.69
CA ILE A 96 -17.52 12.20 -4.25
C ILE A 96 -18.83 12.62 -4.92
N ASP A 97 -19.27 13.85 -4.65
CA ASP A 97 -20.47 14.38 -5.27
C ASP A 97 -20.21 14.90 -6.68
N GLU A 98 -21.25 15.41 -7.33
CA GLU A 98 -21.15 15.91 -8.70
C GLU A 98 -20.20 17.10 -8.84
N ASP A 99 -20.00 17.84 -7.77
CA ASP A 99 -19.11 19.00 -7.77
C ASP A 99 -17.65 18.60 -7.48
N GLY A 100 -17.38 17.31 -7.34
CA GLY A 100 -16.04 16.82 -7.05
C GLY A 100 -15.67 16.92 -5.58
N GLN A 101 -16.61 17.24 -4.70
CA GLN A 101 -16.35 17.36 -3.28
C GLN A 101 -16.61 16.05 -2.57
N THR A 102 -15.77 15.73 -1.60
CA THR A 102 -15.93 14.52 -0.82
C THR A 102 -17.15 14.64 0.09
N GLN A 103 -18.13 13.74 -0.11
CA GLN A 103 -19.31 13.69 0.73
C GLN A 103 -19.14 12.81 1.95
N LEU A 104 -18.37 11.75 1.80
CA LEU A 104 -18.24 10.74 2.84
C LEU A 104 -16.86 10.13 2.79
N VAL A 105 -16.24 10.00 3.94
CA VAL A 105 -14.99 9.27 4.08
C VAL A 105 -15.20 8.18 5.12
N ILE A 106 -14.96 6.95 4.72
CA ILE A 106 -15.01 5.80 5.60
C ILE A 106 -13.65 5.13 5.61
N LYS A 107 -13.12 4.89 6.80
CA LYS A 107 -11.88 4.14 6.96
C LYS A 107 -12.19 2.79 7.58
N PRO A 108 -12.73 1.85 6.80
CA PRO A 108 -13.25 0.61 7.35
C PRO A 108 -12.20 -0.33 7.91
N GLN A 109 -10.95 -0.16 7.50
CA GLN A 109 -9.94 -1.14 7.89
C GLN A 109 -8.58 -0.47 8.05
N LYS A 110 -7.98 -0.70 9.22
CA LYS A 110 -6.57 -0.45 9.46
C LYS A 110 -5.84 -1.78 9.39
N PHE A 111 -4.73 -1.82 8.69
CA PHE A 111 -3.88 -3.00 8.65
C PHE A 111 -2.42 -2.59 8.64
N CYS A 112 -1.57 -3.50 9.10
CA CYS A 112 -0.14 -3.27 9.15
C CYS A 112 0.56 -4.31 8.30
N LEU A 113 1.54 -3.87 7.55
CA LEU A 113 2.40 -4.73 6.75
C LEU A 113 3.79 -4.75 7.36
N GLU A 114 4.35 -5.94 7.49
CA GLU A 114 5.70 -6.11 7.98
C GLU A 114 6.54 -6.78 6.91
N PHE A 115 7.75 -6.28 6.74
CA PHE A 115 8.71 -6.83 5.78
C PHE A 115 9.96 -7.27 6.52
N ASP A 116 10.47 -8.41 6.12
CA ASP A 116 11.73 -8.89 6.66
C ASP A 116 12.86 -7.96 6.28
N TYR A 117 13.72 -7.69 7.21
CA TYR A 117 14.84 -6.81 6.97
C TYR A 117 15.81 -7.43 5.95
N SER A 118 16.25 -6.62 5.00
CA SER A 118 17.26 -7.02 4.03
C SER A 118 18.41 -6.02 4.08
N PRO A 119 19.56 -6.41 4.63
CA PRO A 119 20.71 -5.50 4.72
C PRO A 119 21.42 -5.27 3.41
N ASP A 120 21.24 -6.17 2.44
CA ASP A 120 21.95 -6.13 1.15
C ASP A 120 21.13 -5.46 0.06
N THR A 121 20.26 -4.59 0.46
CA THR A 121 19.26 -4.00 -0.42
C THR A 121 19.86 -3.15 -1.53
N ASP A 122 20.79 -2.29 -1.17
CA ASP A 122 21.39 -1.37 -2.12
C ASP A 122 22.11 -2.11 -3.23
N ASN A 123 22.81 -3.17 -2.88
CA ASN A 123 23.53 -3.96 -3.86
C ASN A 123 22.59 -4.72 -4.79
N SER A 124 21.53 -5.27 -4.24
CA SER A 124 20.54 -5.99 -5.03
C SER A 124 19.89 -5.09 -6.05
N ILE A 125 19.52 -3.90 -5.66
CA ILE A 125 18.86 -2.93 -6.52
C ILE A 125 19.83 -2.38 -7.55
N THR A 126 21.05 -2.12 -7.13
CA THR A 126 22.10 -1.64 -8.03
C THR A 126 22.43 -2.68 -9.11
N LYS A 127 22.38 -3.96 -8.76
CA LYS A 127 22.61 -5.03 -9.74
C LYS A 127 21.49 -5.13 -10.77
N VAL A 128 20.27 -4.96 -10.35
CA VAL A 128 19.15 -4.86 -11.29
C VAL A 128 19.34 -3.64 -12.16
N ASN A 129 19.86 -2.59 -11.58
CA ASN A 129 20.25 -1.37 -12.23
C ASN A 129 19.22 -0.82 -13.21
N ASP A 130 17.99 -0.88 -12.85
CA ASP A 130 16.94 -0.22 -13.57
C ASP A 130 17.00 1.27 -13.20
N PHE A 131 17.12 2.09 -14.22
CA PHE A 131 17.22 3.51 -14.01
C PHE A 131 16.02 4.05 -13.22
N SER A 132 14.85 3.52 -13.50
CA SER A 132 13.63 3.95 -12.80
C SER A 132 13.69 3.61 -11.32
N ILE A 133 14.23 2.44 -10.98
CA ILE A 133 14.39 2.02 -9.60
C ILE A 133 15.41 2.91 -8.90
N ASN A 134 16.51 3.19 -9.56
CA ASN A 134 17.53 4.07 -8.99
C ASN A 134 16.99 5.48 -8.75
N ALA A 135 16.23 5.99 -9.70
CA ALA A 135 15.61 7.31 -9.55
C ALA A 135 14.61 7.32 -8.40
N LEU A 136 13.84 6.24 -8.26
CA LEU A 136 12.89 6.10 -7.17
C LEU A 136 13.60 6.06 -5.82
N LEU A 137 14.64 5.27 -5.71
CA LEU A 137 15.41 5.17 -4.48
C LEU A 137 16.04 6.51 -4.12
N GLU A 138 16.56 7.20 -5.10
CA GLU A 138 17.13 8.52 -4.86
C GLU A 138 16.08 9.49 -4.38
N ALA A 139 14.90 9.46 -4.98
CA ALA A 139 13.79 10.30 -4.53
C ALA A 139 13.40 9.98 -3.09
N ILE A 140 13.36 8.71 -2.73
CA ILE A 140 13.07 8.30 -1.36
C ILE A 140 14.16 8.81 -0.41
N ARG A 141 15.40 8.61 -0.74
CA ARG A 141 16.51 9.06 0.10
C ARG A 141 16.56 10.57 0.27
N LEU A 142 16.43 11.28 -0.84
CA LEU A 142 16.53 12.74 -0.82
C LEU A 142 15.30 13.39 -0.21
N GLY A 143 14.12 12.85 -0.54
CA GLY A 143 12.87 13.42 -0.08
C GLY A 143 12.51 13.03 1.34
N THR A 144 12.78 11.81 1.73
CA THR A 144 12.28 11.25 2.98
C THR A 144 13.38 10.66 3.83
N PHE A 145 14.25 9.87 3.23
CA PHE A 145 15.20 9.05 3.96
C PHE A 145 16.58 9.67 4.08
N LYS A 146 16.91 10.59 3.25
CA LYS A 146 18.22 11.21 3.30
C LYS A 146 18.53 11.73 4.68
N LYS A 147 17.58 12.41 5.29
CA LYS A 147 17.75 12.97 6.62
C LYS A 147 17.82 11.92 7.71
N CYS A 148 17.31 10.76 7.44
CA CYS A 148 17.37 9.67 8.40
C CYS A 148 18.64 8.85 8.27
N ILE A 149 19.22 8.85 7.09
CA ILE A 149 20.41 8.08 6.76
C ILE A 149 21.68 8.89 7.00
N ASP A 150 21.63 10.16 6.72
CA ASP A 150 22.77 11.08 6.94
C ASP A 150 22.90 11.43 8.44
#